data_843e1c38c6271b5b5fb37d315d0812b9
#
_entry.id   843e1c38c6271b5b5fb37d315d0812b9
#
_cell.length_a   1.000
_cell.length_b   1.000
_cell.length_c   1.000
_cell.angle_alpha   90.00
_cell.angle_beta   90.00
_cell.angle_gamma   90.00
#
_symmetry.space_group_name_H-M   'P 1'
#
loop_
_entity.id
_entity.type
_entity.pdbx_description
1 polymer ?
#
loop_
_entity_poly.entity_id
_entity_poly.type
_entity_poly.pdbx_seq_one_letter_code
_entity_poly.pdbx_strand_id
1 'polypeptide(L)'
;MTFNQLKLLKIIIYFFIPFSISSLTLADNLPTPAWYRYYDRNGVATISSSVSSAHIKQGYDVLDRRMQIIRHVPAFNAERSQQNAQSYGIQSKQRETDLRLKQAYTSSRTAELKKLDALKAIKIQISIQQRHTQDTYQDQVSLRREEMQYIRQGKSVPASLKERIQQNDQAINHSKNAILDLQNNYRDTQLKYDKIISRLKLME
;
A
#
# COMPACT_ATOMS: atom_id res chain seq x y z
N MET A 1 59.37 59.87 3.04
CA MET A 1 59.88 59.01 1.97
C MET A 1 58.66 58.30 1.41
N THR A 2 58.18 58.92 0.38
CA THR A 2 58.26 58.55 -1.06
C THR A 2 57.43 57.33 -1.40
N PHE A 3 56.50 57.45 -2.18
CA PHE A 3 56.25 57.63 -3.58
C PHE A 3 55.24 56.61 -4.04
N ASN A 4 54.12 57.09 -4.56
CA ASN A 4 53.60 56.81 -5.90
C ASN A 4 53.29 55.38 -6.24
N GLN A 5 52.05 55.13 -6.59
CA GLN A 5 51.63 54.96 -7.97
C GLN A 5 50.11 55.00 -8.08
N LEU A 6 49.64 56.08 -8.59
CA LEU A 6 48.47 56.11 -9.48
C LEU A 6 48.76 55.20 -10.64
N LYS A 7 47.86 54.31 -10.98
CA LYS A 7 47.59 54.00 -12.37
C LYS A 7 46.38 53.06 -12.51
N LEU A 8 45.42 53.60 -13.20
CA LEU A 8 44.59 53.11 -14.25
C LEU A 8 43.27 52.47 -13.83
N LEU A 9 42.35 53.40 -13.69
CA LEU A 9 40.93 53.27 -13.95
C LEU A 9 40.74 52.70 -15.37
N LYS A 10 40.57 51.40 -15.54
CA LYS A 10 40.04 50.83 -16.77
C LYS A 10 38.53 50.81 -16.67
N ILE A 11 37.92 51.83 -17.26
CA ILE A 11 36.50 51.89 -17.60
C ILE A 11 36.23 50.77 -18.63
N ILE A 12 35.69 49.64 -18.19
CA ILE A 12 35.08 48.66 -19.07
C ILE A 12 33.64 49.07 -19.18
N ILE A 13 33.32 49.82 -20.21
CA ILE A 13 31.94 50.04 -20.69
C ILE A 13 31.44 48.71 -21.22
N TYR A 14 30.71 47.98 -20.39
CA TYR A 14 29.90 46.86 -20.88
C TYR A 14 28.75 47.44 -21.68
N PHE A 15 28.86 47.32 -22.98
CA PHE A 15 27.82 47.59 -23.94
C PHE A 15 26.74 46.52 -23.69
N PHE A 16 25.71 46.87 -22.94
CA PHE A 16 24.53 46.06 -22.71
C PHE A 16 23.71 46.05 -23.98
N ILE A 17 23.94 45.07 -24.85
CA ILE A 17 23.05 44.77 -25.97
C ILE A 17 21.86 44.07 -25.36
N PRO A 18 20.64 44.66 -25.37
CA PRO A 18 19.42 43.92 -25.04
C PRO A 18 19.20 42.90 -26.14
N PHE A 19 19.59 41.65 -25.89
CA PHE A 19 19.18 40.52 -26.69
C PHE A 19 17.67 40.34 -26.50
N SER A 20 16.89 41.03 -27.33
CA SER A 20 15.45 40.82 -27.40
C SER A 20 15.22 39.42 -27.90
N ILE A 21 15.03 38.47 -26.95
CA ILE A 21 14.52 37.17 -27.25
C ILE A 21 13.06 37.35 -27.65
N SER A 22 12.83 37.54 -28.95
CA SER A 22 11.50 37.38 -29.52
C SER A 22 11.10 35.92 -29.27
N SER A 23 10.37 35.66 -28.18
CA SER A 23 9.65 34.39 -28.00
C SER A 23 8.66 34.27 -29.17
N LEU A 24 9.08 33.56 -30.21
CA LEU A 24 8.14 32.96 -31.14
C LEU A 24 7.25 32.05 -30.34
N THR A 25 6.11 32.55 -29.88
CA THR A 25 4.99 31.73 -29.49
C THR A 25 4.54 31.04 -30.77
N LEU A 26 5.05 29.85 -31.05
CA LEU A 26 4.38 28.86 -31.85
C LEU A 26 3.03 28.61 -31.16
N ALA A 27 2.03 29.44 -31.52
CA ALA A 27 0.66 29.07 -31.22
C ALA A 27 0.44 27.76 -31.97
N ASP A 28 0.53 26.67 -31.24
CA ASP A 28 0.18 25.33 -31.70
C ASP A 28 -1.28 25.42 -32.12
N ASN A 29 -1.51 25.64 -33.43
CA ASN A 29 -2.83 25.61 -34.01
C ASN A 29 -3.33 24.17 -34.01
N LEU A 30 -3.63 23.67 -32.84
CA LEU A 30 -4.31 22.38 -32.72
C LEU A 30 -5.60 22.46 -33.52
N PRO A 31 -5.84 21.52 -34.45
CA PRO A 31 -7.02 21.55 -35.27
C PRO A 31 -8.26 21.50 -34.38
N THR A 32 -9.08 22.55 -34.45
CA THR A 32 -10.31 22.65 -33.65
C THR A 32 -11.41 21.80 -34.27
N PRO A 33 -12.11 20.96 -33.46
CA PRO A 33 -13.26 20.21 -33.92
C PRO A 33 -14.34 21.13 -34.52
N ALA A 34 -14.82 20.83 -35.70
CA ALA A 34 -15.89 21.58 -36.36
C ALA A 34 -17.07 20.69 -36.74
N TRP A 35 -16.78 19.46 -37.13
CA TRP A 35 -17.77 18.51 -37.61
C TRP A 35 -17.55 17.13 -37.04
N TYR A 36 -18.63 16.30 -37.04
CA TYR A 36 -18.62 14.91 -36.58
C TYR A 36 -19.25 14.05 -37.68
N ARG A 37 -18.54 13.01 -38.16
CA ARG A 37 -18.97 12.10 -39.20
C ARG A 37 -19.14 10.70 -38.65
N TYR A 38 -20.25 10.06 -38.91
CA TYR A 38 -20.44 8.63 -38.68
C TYR A 38 -21.01 7.95 -39.91
N TYR A 39 -20.85 6.67 -40.02
CA TYR A 39 -21.41 5.84 -41.07
C TYR A 39 -22.60 5.05 -40.51
N ASP A 40 -23.72 5.09 -41.24
CA ASP A 40 -24.88 4.27 -40.91
C ASP A 40 -24.64 2.77 -41.24
N ARG A 41 -25.65 1.93 -41.01
CA ARG A 41 -25.57 0.48 -41.30
C ARG A 41 -25.41 0.20 -42.81
N ASN A 42 -25.74 1.09 -43.64
CA ASN A 42 -25.65 1.01 -45.11
C ASN A 42 -24.35 1.60 -45.66
N GLY A 43 -23.46 2.08 -44.77
CA GLY A 43 -22.21 2.73 -45.16
C GLY A 43 -22.36 4.18 -45.62
N VAL A 44 -23.51 4.80 -45.41
CA VAL A 44 -23.75 6.20 -45.78
C VAL A 44 -23.17 7.13 -44.71
N ALA A 45 -22.32 8.06 -45.13
CA ALA A 45 -21.71 9.02 -44.23
C ALA A 45 -22.69 10.12 -43.84
N THR A 46 -22.91 10.33 -42.58
CA THR A 46 -23.70 11.43 -42.02
C THR A 46 -22.77 12.39 -41.27
N ILE A 47 -22.87 13.69 -41.60
CA ILE A 47 -22.07 14.75 -40.98
C ILE A 47 -22.98 15.67 -40.18
N SER A 48 -22.52 16.04 -38.99
CA SER A 48 -23.25 16.90 -38.06
C SER A 48 -22.30 17.84 -37.34
N SER A 49 -22.80 19.01 -36.92
CA SER A 49 -22.06 19.93 -36.06
C SER A 49 -22.09 19.54 -34.58
N SER A 50 -22.89 18.52 -34.21
CA SER A 50 -23.02 18.03 -32.86
C SER A 50 -22.97 16.51 -32.81
N VAL A 51 -22.54 15.96 -31.64
CA VAL A 51 -22.53 14.53 -31.44
C VAL A 51 -23.91 14.06 -31.01
N SER A 52 -24.50 13.13 -31.77
CA SER A 52 -25.79 12.50 -31.47
C SER A 52 -25.60 11.09 -30.86
N SER A 53 -26.70 10.50 -30.37
CA SER A 53 -26.69 9.13 -29.90
C SER A 53 -26.30 8.10 -30.99
N ALA A 54 -26.57 8.39 -32.25
CA ALA A 54 -26.16 7.57 -33.39
C ALA A 54 -24.65 7.59 -33.57
N HIS A 55 -23.99 8.75 -33.44
CA HIS A 55 -22.54 8.87 -33.45
C HIS A 55 -21.89 8.03 -32.36
N ILE A 56 -22.44 8.11 -31.13
CA ILE A 56 -21.89 7.37 -29.98
C ILE A 56 -22.03 5.84 -30.16
N LYS A 57 -23.17 5.38 -30.68
CA LYS A 57 -23.43 3.95 -30.87
C LYS A 57 -22.58 3.30 -31.95
N GLN A 58 -22.31 4.04 -33.04
CA GLN A 58 -21.62 3.50 -34.22
C GLN A 58 -20.14 3.89 -34.28
N GLY A 59 -19.70 4.80 -33.43
CA GLY A 59 -18.42 5.47 -33.56
C GLY A 59 -18.46 6.62 -34.57
N TYR A 60 -17.53 7.53 -34.46
CA TYR A 60 -17.49 8.70 -35.33
C TYR A 60 -16.08 9.27 -35.45
N ASP A 61 -15.90 10.00 -36.56
CA ASP A 61 -14.71 10.80 -36.80
C ASP A 61 -14.97 12.24 -36.39
N VAL A 62 -14.01 12.84 -35.72
CA VAL A 62 -13.99 14.27 -35.44
C VAL A 62 -13.21 14.94 -36.56
N LEU A 63 -13.83 15.93 -37.21
CA LEU A 63 -13.26 16.62 -38.36
C LEU A 63 -13.02 18.11 -38.05
N ASP A 64 -11.98 18.66 -38.65
CA ASP A 64 -11.72 20.09 -38.65
C ASP A 64 -12.62 20.86 -39.66
N ARG A 65 -12.43 22.18 -39.77
CA ARG A 65 -13.15 23.01 -40.73
C ARG A 65 -12.85 22.66 -42.19
N ARG A 66 -11.74 21.94 -42.44
CA ARG A 66 -11.32 21.48 -43.77
C ARG A 66 -11.76 20.05 -44.06
N MET A 67 -12.60 19.47 -43.20
CA MET A 67 -13.06 18.08 -43.26
C MET A 67 -11.94 17.03 -43.10
N GLN A 68 -10.83 17.41 -42.50
CA GLN A 68 -9.75 16.48 -42.18
C GLN A 68 -10.02 15.81 -40.85
N ILE A 69 -9.70 14.52 -40.76
CA ILE A 69 -9.90 13.75 -39.54
C ILE A 69 -8.87 14.16 -38.47
N ILE A 70 -9.35 14.75 -37.39
CA ILE A 70 -8.55 15.05 -36.19
C ILE A 70 -8.40 13.82 -35.31
N ARG A 71 -9.50 13.05 -35.15
CA ARG A 71 -9.58 11.92 -34.24
C ARG A 71 -10.70 10.98 -34.65
N HIS A 72 -10.45 9.69 -34.47
CA HIS A 72 -11.48 8.65 -34.55
C HIS A 72 -11.96 8.29 -33.15
N VAL A 73 -13.28 8.26 -32.93
CA VAL A 73 -13.94 7.82 -31.71
C VAL A 73 -14.64 6.50 -31.99
N PRO A 74 -14.20 5.39 -31.40
CA PRO A 74 -14.81 4.08 -31.66
C PRO A 74 -16.24 4.01 -31.12
N ALA A 75 -17.03 3.08 -31.64
CA ALA A 75 -18.36 2.78 -31.16
C ALA A 75 -18.38 2.51 -29.65
N PHE A 76 -19.40 3.02 -28.96
CA PHE A 76 -19.56 2.78 -27.53
C PHE A 76 -19.83 1.27 -27.28
N ASN A 77 -18.96 0.68 -26.52
CA ASN A 77 -19.08 -0.69 -26.04
C ASN A 77 -19.33 -0.66 -24.52
N ALA A 78 -20.53 -1.04 -24.10
CA ALA A 78 -20.91 -1.02 -22.69
C ALA A 78 -20.04 -1.96 -21.84
N GLU A 79 -19.69 -3.15 -22.37
CA GLU A 79 -18.84 -4.12 -21.67
C GLU A 79 -17.43 -3.58 -21.45
N ARG A 80 -16.82 -3.01 -22.49
CA ARG A 80 -15.49 -2.35 -22.39
C ARG A 80 -15.53 -1.16 -21.45
N SER A 81 -16.60 -0.38 -21.46
CA SER A 81 -16.79 0.75 -20.54
C SER A 81 -16.86 0.29 -19.10
N GLN A 82 -17.60 -0.81 -18.83
CA GLN A 82 -17.70 -1.41 -17.49
C GLN A 82 -16.37 -2.01 -17.03
N GLN A 83 -15.65 -2.73 -17.91
CA GLN A 83 -14.30 -3.25 -17.60
C GLN A 83 -13.32 -2.12 -17.27
N ASN A 84 -13.35 -1.03 -18.06
CA ASN A 84 -12.52 0.16 -17.80
C ASN A 84 -12.88 0.78 -16.43
N ALA A 85 -14.17 0.95 -16.13
CA ALA A 85 -14.61 1.48 -14.83
C ALA A 85 -14.15 0.62 -13.66
N GLN A 86 -14.22 -0.72 -13.79
CA GLN A 86 -13.70 -1.64 -12.79
C GLN A 86 -12.18 -1.51 -12.62
N SER A 87 -11.44 -1.46 -13.73
CA SER A 87 -9.98 -1.32 -13.69
C SER A 87 -9.54 0.01 -13.06
N TYR A 88 -10.20 1.12 -13.38
CA TYR A 88 -9.98 2.41 -12.73
C TYR A 88 -10.31 2.38 -11.24
N GLY A 89 -11.38 1.68 -10.85
CA GLY A 89 -11.76 1.49 -9.45
C GLY A 89 -10.70 0.72 -8.66
N ILE A 90 -10.17 -0.36 -9.23
CA ILE A 90 -9.07 -1.14 -8.62
C ILE A 90 -7.82 -0.28 -8.50
N GLN A 91 -7.45 0.43 -9.56
CA GLN A 91 -6.25 1.27 -9.58
C GLN A 91 -6.34 2.44 -8.59
N SER A 92 -7.52 3.05 -8.43
CA SER A 92 -7.72 4.13 -7.46
C SER A 92 -7.59 3.64 -6.01
N LYS A 93 -8.18 2.48 -5.68
CA LYS A 93 -8.04 1.84 -4.36
C LYS A 93 -6.58 1.47 -4.07
N GLN A 94 -5.87 0.97 -5.08
CA GLN A 94 -4.45 0.65 -4.93
C GLN A 94 -3.61 1.90 -4.63
N ARG A 95 -3.83 3.00 -5.37
CA ARG A 95 -3.14 4.28 -5.11
C ARG A 95 -3.43 4.83 -3.72
N GLU A 96 -4.69 4.73 -3.27
CA GLU A 96 -5.05 5.15 -1.92
C GLU A 96 -4.33 4.32 -0.86
N THR A 97 -4.28 3.01 -1.03
CA THR A 97 -3.54 2.11 -0.13
C THR A 97 -2.06 2.44 -0.10
N ASP A 98 -1.45 2.70 -1.26
CA ASP A 98 -0.05 3.07 -1.39
C ASP A 98 0.28 4.39 -0.67
N LEU A 99 -0.59 5.39 -0.80
CA LEU A 99 -0.45 6.65 -0.07
C LEU A 99 -0.53 6.44 1.45
N ARG A 100 -1.48 5.63 1.92
CA ARG A 100 -1.59 5.29 3.35
C ARG A 100 -0.35 4.57 3.86
N LEU A 101 0.22 3.64 3.07
CA LEU A 101 1.46 2.95 3.42
C LEU A 101 2.65 3.92 3.53
N LYS A 102 2.81 4.83 2.57
CA LYS A 102 3.86 5.86 2.60
C LYS A 102 3.72 6.79 3.81
N GLN A 103 2.50 7.18 4.15
CA GLN A 103 2.23 8.00 5.34
C GLN A 103 2.55 7.26 6.64
N ALA A 104 2.21 5.96 6.73
CA ALA A 104 2.40 5.17 7.96
C ALA A 104 3.86 4.76 8.20
N TYR A 105 4.62 4.52 7.14
CA TYR A 105 5.96 3.92 7.22
C TYR A 105 7.07 4.76 6.63
N THR A 106 6.76 5.77 5.83
CA THR A 106 7.73 6.65 5.14
C THR A 106 8.63 5.89 4.15
N SER A 107 9.22 4.75 4.57
CA SER A 107 10.11 3.91 3.75
C SER A 107 10.01 2.43 4.10
N SER A 108 10.48 1.56 3.19
CA SER A 108 10.61 0.12 3.42
C SER A 108 11.50 -0.19 4.61
N ARG A 109 12.59 0.56 4.80
CA ARG A 109 13.51 0.43 5.95
C ARG A 109 12.81 0.71 7.27
N THR A 110 11.97 1.76 7.34
CA THR A 110 11.20 2.07 8.56
C THR A 110 10.20 0.96 8.87
N ALA A 111 9.57 0.37 7.85
CA ALA A 111 8.69 -0.78 8.01
C ALA A 111 9.45 -2.02 8.51
N GLU A 112 10.69 -2.26 8.03
CA GLU A 112 11.57 -3.33 8.52
C GLU A 112 11.90 -3.17 10.01
N LEU A 113 12.24 -1.96 10.45
CA LEU A 113 12.50 -1.69 11.87
C LEU A 113 11.27 -1.94 12.73
N LYS A 114 10.10 -1.42 12.33
CA LYS A 114 8.84 -1.69 13.03
C LYS A 114 8.47 -3.17 13.06
N LYS A 115 8.76 -3.92 11.99
CA LYS A 115 8.63 -5.39 11.97
C LYS A 115 9.47 -6.04 13.06
N LEU A 116 10.77 -5.69 13.11
CA LEU A 116 11.69 -6.26 14.11
C LEU A 116 11.22 -5.98 15.53
N ASP A 117 10.78 -4.76 15.81
CA ASP A 117 10.28 -4.39 17.15
C ASP A 117 9.01 -5.17 17.51
N ALA A 118 8.05 -5.27 16.57
CA ALA A 118 6.82 -6.02 16.78
C ALA A 118 7.08 -7.51 17.02
N LEU A 119 7.95 -8.14 16.21
CA LEU A 119 8.32 -9.54 16.37
C LEU A 119 9.09 -9.79 17.65
N LYS A 120 9.97 -8.86 18.06
CA LYS A 120 10.68 -8.93 19.35
C LYS A 120 9.72 -8.88 20.51
N ALA A 121 8.72 -8.00 20.50
CA ALA A 121 7.71 -7.90 21.54
C ALA A 121 6.93 -9.23 21.71
N ILE A 122 6.49 -9.83 20.58
CA ILE A 122 5.79 -11.13 20.62
C ILE A 122 6.71 -12.24 21.14
N LYS A 123 8.00 -12.30 20.73
CA LYS A 123 8.97 -13.27 21.26
C LYS A 123 9.13 -13.16 22.78
N ILE A 124 9.16 -11.93 23.31
CA ILE A 124 9.23 -11.72 24.75
C ILE A 124 7.99 -12.29 25.44
N GLN A 125 6.79 -12.03 24.87
CA GLN A 125 5.54 -12.58 25.41
C GLN A 125 5.54 -14.12 25.41
N ILE A 126 6.00 -14.74 24.30
CA ILE A 126 6.16 -16.20 24.21
C ILE A 126 7.09 -16.71 25.33
N SER A 127 8.25 -16.07 25.54
CA SER A 127 9.21 -16.51 26.54
C SER A 127 8.66 -16.37 27.97
N ILE A 128 7.90 -15.31 28.25
CA ILE A 128 7.21 -15.13 29.55
C ILE A 128 6.17 -16.25 29.75
N GLN A 129 5.36 -16.52 28.73
CA GLN A 129 4.32 -17.53 28.79
C GLN A 129 4.92 -18.95 28.95
N GLN A 130 6.05 -19.23 28.27
CA GLN A 130 6.80 -20.49 28.44
C GLN A 130 7.32 -20.67 29.85
N ARG A 131 7.89 -19.62 30.48
CA ARG A 131 8.34 -19.64 31.87
C ARG A 131 7.17 -19.90 32.80
N HIS A 132 6.07 -19.17 32.64
CA HIS A 132 4.88 -19.42 33.48
C HIS A 132 4.36 -20.86 33.33
N THR A 133 4.36 -21.40 32.10
CA THR A 133 3.99 -22.80 31.88
C THR A 133 4.96 -23.76 32.61
N GLN A 134 6.25 -23.47 32.58
CA GLN A 134 7.26 -24.25 33.29
C GLN A 134 7.02 -24.28 34.83
N ASP A 135 6.71 -23.12 35.42
CA ASP A 135 6.39 -23.01 36.85
C ASP A 135 5.12 -23.81 37.16
N THR A 136 4.08 -23.71 36.33
CA THR A 136 2.83 -24.47 36.50
C THR A 136 3.06 -26.00 36.41
N TYR A 137 4.03 -26.46 35.61
CA TYR A 137 4.42 -27.87 35.58
C TYR A 137 5.16 -28.31 36.85
N GLN A 138 5.97 -27.42 37.44
CA GLN A 138 6.61 -27.73 38.74
C GLN A 138 5.57 -27.87 39.85
N ASP A 139 4.54 -27.03 39.84
CA ASP A 139 3.41 -27.14 40.75
C ASP A 139 2.66 -28.45 40.53
N GLN A 140 2.43 -28.87 39.30
CA GLN A 140 1.81 -30.15 38.98
C GLN A 140 2.58 -31.32 39.57
N VAL A 141 3.92 -31.31 39.44
CA VAL A 141 4.77 -32.37 40.03
C VAL A 141 4.61 -32.40 41.52
N SER A 142 4.54 -31.24 42.19
CA SER A 142 4.36 -31.17 43.63
C SER A 142 3.00 -31.72 44.09
N LEU A 143 1.93 -31.32 43.40
CA LEU A 143 0.57 -31.79 43.65
C LEU A 143 0.43 -33.30 43.44
N ARG A 144 1.02 -33.83 42.37
CA ARG A 144 1.01 -35.26 42.09
C ARG A 144 1.82 -36.07 43.12
N ARG A 145 2.91 -35.52 43.67
CA ARG A 145 3.65 -36.13 44.78
C ARG A 145 2.79 -36.20 46.08
N GLU A 146 2.07 -35.11 46.37
CA GLU A 146 1.17 -35.06 47.51
C GLU A 146 0.03 -36.09 47.34
N GLU A 147 -0.58 -36.21 46.19
CA GLU A 147 -1.59 -37.23 45.86
C GLU A 147 -1.05 -38.66 46.10
N MET A 148 0.17 -38.93 45.60
CA MET A 148 0.82 -40.23 45.76
C MET A 148 1.11 -40.59 47.23
N GLN A 149 1.34 -39.62 48.12
CA GLN A 149 1.53 -39.85 49.54
C GLN A 149 0.25 -40.39 50.21
N TYR A 150 -0.92 -39.80 49.87
CA TYR A 150 -2.21 -40.31 50.36
C TYR A 150 -2.47 -41.72 49.87
N ILE A 151 -2.20 -42.02 48.61
CA ILE A 151 -2.38 -43.36 48.02
C ILE A 151 -1.48 -44.40 48.72
N ARG A 152 -0.19 -44.07 48.95
CA ARG A 152 0.76 -44.97 49.64
C ARG A 152 0.37 -45.23 51.07
N GLN A 153 -0.30 -44.31 51.78
CA GLN A 153 -0.82 -44.46 53.09
C GLN A 153 -2.16 -45.23 53.17
N GLY A 154 -2.70 -45.65 52.05
CA GLY A 154 -4.05 -46.24 51.94
C GLY A 154 -5.18 -45.29 52.30
N LYS A 155 -4.93 -43.97 52.28
CA LYS A 155 -5.90 -42.95 52.62
C LYS A 155 -6.57 -42.41 51.36
N SER A 156 -7.83 -41.99 51.48
CA SER A 156 -8.52 -41.30 50.38
C SER A 156 -7.89 -39.92 50.11
N VAL A 157 -7.69 -39.57 48.85
CA VAL A 157 -7.19 -38.26 48.42
C VAL A 157 -8.24 -37.20 48.75
N PRO A 158 -7.91 -36.11 49.47
CA PRO A 158 -8.84 -35.05 49.82
C PRO A 158 -9.47 -34.39 48.57
N ALA A 159 -10.73 -34.01 48.67
CA ALA A 159 -11.42 -33.35 47.57
C ALA A 159 -10.73 -32.05 47.16
N SER A 160 -10.23 -31.26 48.10
CA SER A 160 -9.49 -30.01 47.85
C SER A 160 -8.19 -30.25 47.07
N LEU A 161 -7.48 -31.37 47.29
CA LEU A 161 -6.29 -31.71 46.52
C LEU A 161 -6.65 -32.10 45.08
N LYS A 162 -7.73 -32.86 44.88
CA LYS A 162 -8.21 -33.25 43.57
C LYS A 162 -8.60 -31.98 42.76
N GLU A 163 -9.29 -31.04 43.37
CA GLU A 163 -9.66 -29.78 42.77
C GLU A 163 -8.44 -28.95 42.34
N ARG A 164 -7.44 -28.81 43.21
CA ARG A 164 -6.16 -28.14 42.90
C ARG A 164 -5.43 -28.78 41.74
N ILE A 165 -5.40 -30.10 41.65
CA ILE A 165 -4.82 -30.83 40.52
C ILE A 165 -5.59 -30.53 39.26
N GLN A 166 -6.91 -30.56 39.28
CA GLN A 166 -7.73 -30.25 38.12
C GLN A 166 -7.56 -28.81 37.63
N GLN A 167 -7.51 -27.85 38.57
CA GLN A 167 -7.26 -26.41 38.23
C GLN A 167 -5.86 -26.24 37.61
N ASN A 168 -4.85 -26.92 38.12
CA ASN A 168 -3.50 -26.86 37.56
C ASN A 168 -3.44 -27.48 36.18
N ASP A 169 -4.09 -28.62 35.92
CA ASP A 169 -4.18 -29.24 34.58
C ASP A 169 -4.89 -28.30 33.57
N GLN A 170 -5.95 -27.59 33.98
CA GLN A 170 -6.61 -26.59 33.19
C GLN A 170 -5.70 -25.38 32.86
N ALA A 171 -4.94 -24.90 33.88
CA ALA A 171 -3.99 -23.80 33.71
C ALA A 171 -2.87 -24.15 32.73
N ILE A 172 -2.34 -25.39 32.78
CA ILE A 172 -1.36 -25.86 31.78
C ILE A 172 -1.93 -25.85 30.38
N ASN A 173 -3.16 -26.38 30.20
CA ASN A 173 -3.79 -26.40 28.88
C ASN A 173 -4.06 -25.01 28.34
N HIS A 174 -4.55 -24.10 29.19
CA HIS A 174 -4.73 -22.68 28.82
C HIS A 174 -3.41 -22.03 28.40
N SER A 175 -2.35 -22.25 29.16
CA SER A 175 -1.01 -21.71 28.85
C SER A 175 -0.45 -22.25 27.54
N LYS A 176 -0.65 -23.53 27.21
CA LYS A 176 -0.26 -24.12 25.93
C LYS A 176 -0.99 -23.47 24.78
N ASN A 177 -2.30 -23.27 24.88
CA ASN A 177 -3.10 -22.62 23.85
C ASN A 177 -2.64 -21.15 23.65
N ALA A 178 -2.39 -20.43 24.74
CA ALA A 178 -1.88 -19.05 24.65
C ALA A 178 -0.51 -18.98 23.94
N ILE A 179 0.38 -19.97 24.14
CA ILE A 179 1.65 -20.03 23.39
C ILE A 179 1.39 -20.27 21.91
N LEU A 180 0.48 -21.16 21.54
CA LEU A 180 0.11 -21.42 20.14
C LEU A 180 -0.46 -20.17 19.48
N ASP A 181 -1.33 -19.44 20.16
CA ASP A 181 -1.92 -18.20 19.67
C ASP A 181 -0.84 -17.11 19.45
N LEU A 182 0.10 -16.97 20.37
CA LEU A 182 1.23 -16.07 20.22
C LEU A 182 2.15 -16.46 19.06
N GLN A 183 2.37 -17.76 18.82
CA GLN A 183 3.16 -18.25 17.68
C GLN A 183 2.44 -17.97 16.35
N ASN A 184 1.12 -18.13 16.33
CA ASN A 184 0.30 -17.76 15.16
C ASN A 184 0.39 -16.25 14.91
N ASN A 185 0.19 -15.43 15.92
CA ASN A 185 0.32 -13.97 15.83
C ASN A 185 1.72 -13.54 15.36
N TYR A 186 2.78 -14.23 15.78
CA TYR A 186 4.13 -13.97 15.27
C TYR A 186 4.21 -14.20 13.77
N ARG A 187 3.69 -15.31 13.26
CA ARG A 187 3.68 -15.64 11.82
C ARG A 187 2.83 -14.65 11.03
N ASP A 188 1.65 -14.31 11.51
CA ASP A 188 0.75 -13.38 10.85
C ASP A 188 1.34 -11.97 10.80
N THR A 189 1.97 -11.53 11.90
CA THR A 189 2.69 -10.26 11.97
C THR A 189 3.84 -10.23 10.97
N GLN A 190 4.62 -11.30 10.88
CA GLN A 190 5.70 -11.42 9.91
C GLN A 190 5.17 -11.30 8.48
N LEU A 191 4.16 -12.07 8.10
CA LEU A 191 3.57 -12.06 6.76
C LEU A 191 2.96 -10.69 6.40
N LYS A 192 2.31 -10.05 7.38
CA LYS A 192 1.75 -8.70 7.22
C LYS A 192 2.83 -7.68 6.86
N TYR A 193 3.91 -7.66 7.65
CA TYR A 193 5.01 -6.72 7.40
C TYR A 193 5.77 -7.04 6.12
N ASP A 194 5.94 -8.32 5.76
CA ASP A 194 6.59 -8.71 4.51
C ASP A 194 5.83 -8.18 3.28
N LYS A 195 4.50 -8.26 3.30
CA LYS A 195 3.65 -7.65 2.26
C LYS A 195 3.81 -6.13 2.20
N ILE A 196 3.82 -5.45 3.35
CA ILE A 196 4.02 -4.01 3.45
C ILE A 196 5.38 -3.60 2.89
N ILE A 197 6.45 -4.27 3.33
CA ILE A 197 7.82 -3.99 2.90
C ILE A 197 7.98 -4.20 1.40
N SER A 198 7.49 -5.33 0.89
CA SER A 198 7.52 -5.62 -0.55
C SER A 198 6.80 -4.54 -1.36
N ARG A 199 5.64 -4.07 -0.87
CA ARG A 199 4.89 -3.00 -1.56
C ARG A 199 5.61 -1.67 -1.51
N LEU A 200 6.20 -1.30 -0.36
CA LEU A 200 6.98 -0.07 -0.23
C LEU A 200 8.19 -0.07 -1.16
N LYS A 201 8.93 -1.20 -1.25
CA LYS A 201 10.07 -1.34 -2.17
C LYS A 201 9.70 -1.15 -3.64
N LEU A 202 8.48 -1.51 -4.04
CA LEU A 202 7.99 -1.27 -5.40
C LEU A 202 7.65 0.21 -5.68
N MET A 203 7.56 1.03 -4.63
CA MET A 203 7.18 2.45 -4.72
C MET A 203 8.37 3.39 -4.48
N GLU A 204 9.53 2.86 -4.07
CA GLU A 204 10.80 3.57 -3.91
C GLU A 204 11.57 3.64 -5.22
#